data_2aab5fb1e4da2fd4bcadb00d327fb14d
#
_entry.id   2aab5fb1e4da2fd4bcadb00d327fb14d
#
_cell.length_a   1.000
_cell.length_b   1.000
_cell.length_c   1.000
_cell.angle_alpha   90.00
_cell.angle_beta   90.00
_cell.angle_gamma   90.00
#
_symmetry.space_group_name_H-M   'P 1'
#
loop_
_entity.id
_entity.type
_entity.pdbx_description
1 polymer ?
#
loop_
_entity_poly.entity_id
_entity_poly.type
_entity_poly.pdbx_seq_one_letter_code
_entity_poly.pdbx_strand_id
1 'polypeptide(L)'
;MIRILLRKPYRTAVRATVLLSSLLVLSSTQVFAAGSVPASAVRYMNNNNSVVDAFLSQSAFVGNSISVGLSLYNSRHDNVPLGNAKMLAKESYSFVNDFKSNTPYLPKVDGVPMRAKDAIKKSGARYVFICMGTNDLVGNSGAENATNNLKKYIAEITEANPGITIFMESCTPSRPTSNVINSKILEFNSNVKHFCDVSPNIYYIDIASPMSDPEGYLLADFASDGSCHLSNTAYASWVETVRSYISDFIDINGLTSFSRSPEKQTSGPKIDELVQKIEEMEQKKQILRSLHLSE
;
A
#
# COMPACT_ATOMS: atom_id res chain seq x y z
N MET A 1 -8.91 76.97 15.74
CA MET A 1 -10.32 76.61 15.45
C MET A 1 -10.36 76.20 13.97
N ILE A 2 -10.10 74.96 13.63
CA ILE A 2 -10.10 74.47 12.26
C ILE A 2 -11.03 73.25 12.20
N ARG A 3 -12.12 73.39 11.45
CA ARG A 3 -13.09 72.32 11.16
C ARG A 3 -12.50 71.38 10.09
N ILE A 4 -12.39 70.11 10.41
CA ILE A 4 -12.05 69.06 9.47
C ILE A 4 -13.37 68.46 8.94
N LEU A 5 -13.56 68.55 7.64
CA LEU A 5 -14.67 67.96 6.89
C LEU A 5 -14.41 66.49 6.68
N LEU A 6 -15.29 65.65 7.22
CA LEU A 6 -15.33 64.20 6.95
C LEU A 6 -15.95 63.95 5.57
N ARG A 7 -15.19 63.45 4.63
CA ARG A 7 -15.69 62.87 3.37
C ARG A 7 -16.07 61.41 3.57
N LYS A 8 -17.28 61.02 3.24
CA LYS A 8 -17.77 59.65 3.19
C LYS A 8 -17.18 58.92 1.98
N PRO A 9 -16.76 57.66 2.12
CA PRO A 9 -16.42 56.84 0.94
C PRO A 9 -17.68 56.19 0.36
N TYR A 10 -17.72 56.18 -0.97
CA TYR A 10 -18.73 55.54 -1.81
C TYR A 10 -18.69 54.01 -1.62
N ARG A 11 -19.84 53.43 -1.36
CA ARG A 11 -20.07 51.98 -1.44
C ARG A 11 -20.36 51.62 -2.91
N THR A 12 -19.40 50.97 -3.56
CA THR A 12 -19.64 50.22 -4.80
C THR A 12 -19.96 48.78 -4.42
N ALA A 13 -21.22 48.39 -4.56
CA ALA A 13 -21.67 47.03 -4.37
C ALA A 13 -21.30 46.20 -5.61
N VAL A 14 -20.27 45.35 -5.48
CA VAL A 14 -20.03 44.29 -6.44
C VAL A 14 -20.89 43.10 -6.02
N ARG A 15 -21.96 42.84 -6.76
CA ARG A 15 -22.71 41.58 -6.65
C ARG A 15 -21.87 40.43 -7.23
N ALA A 16 -21.21 39.69 -6.40
CA ALA A 16 -20.66 38.39 -6.75
C ALA A 16 -21.80 37.38 -6.66
N THR A 17 -22.27 36.91 -7.81
CA THR A 17 -23.19 35.78 -7.91
C THR A 17 -22.35 34.52 -7.68
N VAL A 18 -22.40 33.98 -6.46
CA VAL A 18 -21.81 32.66 -6.15
C VAL A 18 -22.81 31.62 -6.62
N LEU A 19 -22.51 30.98 -7.73
CA LEU A 19 -23.16 29.74 -8.16
C LEU A 19 -22.67 28.63 -7.18
N LEU A 20 -23.50 28.32 -6.20
CA LEU A 20 -23.35 27.09 -5.41
C LEU A 20 -23.77 25.92 -6.29
N SER A 21 -22.79 25.28 -6.95
CA SER A 21 -22.95 23.92 -7.42
C SER A 21 -22.86 22.99 -6.22
N SER A 22 -24.02 22.63 -5.66
CA SER A 22 -24.13 21.57 -4.65
C SER A 22 -23.74 20.24 -5.28
N LEU A 23 -22.47 19.85 -5.12
CA LEU A 23 -22.05 18.47 -5.32
C LEU A 23 -22.64 17.66 -4.16
N LEU A 24 -23.75 16.97 -4.42
CA LEU A 24 -24.27 15.94 -3.52
C LEU A 24 -23.27 14.78 -3.56
N VAL A 25 -22.29 14.76 -2.66
CA VAL A 25 -21.56 13.55 -2.33
C VAL A 25 -22.54 12.69 -1.54
N LEU A 26 -23.20 11.77 -2.21
CA LEU A 26 -23.90 10.65 -1.59
C LEU A 26 -22.83 9.74 -0.97
N SER A 27 -22.43 10.04 0.28
CA SER A 27 -21.74 9.07 1.12
C SER A 27 -22.74 7.97 1.45
N SER A 28 -22.75 6.90 0.64
CA SER A 28 -23.44 5.66 1.01
C SER A 28 -22.64 5.00 2.14
N THR A 29 -22.93 5.36 3.38
CA THR A 29 -22.55 4.54 4.52
C THR A 29 -23.34 3.23 4.43
N GLN A 30 -22.78 2.23 3.77
CA GLN A 30 -23.34 0.89 3.81
C GLN A 30 -22.95 0.26 5.15
N VAL A 31 -23.93 0.15 6.03
CA VAL A 31 -23.83 -0.69 7.24
C VAL A 31 -23.85 -2.13 6.78
N PHE A 32 -22.73 -2.82 6.86
CA PHE A 32 -22.64 -4.23 6.49
C PHE A 32 -23.14 -5.10 7.64
N ALA A 33 -24.10 -5.99 7.36
CA ALA A 33 -24.49 -7.04 8.29
C ALA A 33 -23.34 -8.04 8.48
N ALA A 34 -23.06 -8.43 9.71
CA ALA A 34 -22.01 -9.39 10.05
C ALA A 34 -22.20 -10.71 9.26
N GLY A 35 -21.21 -11.08 8.46
CA GLY A 35 -21.11 -12.38 7.79
C GLY A 35 -21.44 -12.43 6.29
N SER A 36 -21.82 -11.32 5.66
CA SER A 36 -22.02 -11.27 4.20
C SER A 36 -20.87 -10.53 3.51
N VAL A 37 -20.32 -11.16 2.48
CA VAL A 37 -19.43 -10.48 1.54
C VAL A 37 -20.20 -9.28 0.94
N PRO A 38 -19.66 -8.06 0.91
CA PRO A 38 -20.34 -6.92 0.30
C PRO A 38 -20.82 -7.25 -1.12
N ALA A 39 -22.01 -6.79 -1.49
CA ALA A 39 -22.56 -7.01 -2.83
C ALA A 39 -21.62 -6.47 -3.94
N SER A 40 -20.83 -5.43 -3.63
CA SER A 40 -19.76 -4.90 -4.47
C SER A 40 -18.63 -5.91 -4.66
N ALA A 41 -18.17 -6.57 -3.59
CA ALA A 41 -17.12 -7.59 -3.68
C ALA A 41 -17.60 -8.82 -4.46
N VAL A 42 -18.87 -9.25 -4.26
CA VAL A 42 -19.49 -10.31 -5.05
C VAL A 42 -19.65 -9.90 -6.51
N ARG A 43 -19.99 -8.64 -6.78
CA ARG A 43 -20.08 -8.10 -8.14
C ARG A 43 -18.72 -8.05 -8.82
N TYR A 44 -17.64 -7.73 -8.08
CA TYR A 44 -16.27 -7.74 -8.57
C TYR A 44 -15.77 -9.17 -8.86
N MET A 45 -16.10 -10.12 -8.00
CA MET A 45 -15.80 -11.54 -8.21
C MET A 45 -16.56 -12.13 -9.40
N ASN A 46 -17.75 -11.66 -9.70
CA ASN A 46 -18.61 -12.15 -10.80
C ASN A 46 -18.45 -11.36 -12.11
N ASN A 47 -17.91 -10.15 -12.09
CA ASN A 47 -17.56 -9.44 -13.31
C ASN A 47 -16.27 -10.04 -13.83
N ASN A 48 -16.41 -10.71 -14.97
CA ASN A 48 -15.36 -11.37 -15.73
C ASN A 48 -14.28 -10.36 -16.17
N ASN A 49 -13.52 -9.86 -15.21
CA ASN A 49 -12.41 -8.95 -15.48
C ASN A 49 -11.18 -9.78 -15.83
N SER A 50 -11.28 -10.49 -16.98
CA SER A 50 -10.25 -11.42 -17.47
C SER A 50 -8.87 -10.76 -17.59
N VAL A 51 -8.83 -9.45 -17.76
CA VAL A 51 -7.58 -8.68 -17.85
C VAL A 51 -6.94 -8.52 -16.47
N VAL A 52 -7.73 -8.21 -15.43
CA VAL A 52 -7.23 -8.17 -14.05
C VAL A 52 -6.79 -9.56 -13.59
N ASP A 53 -7.54 -10.60 -13.92
CA ASP A 53 -7.18 -11.98 -13.59
C ASP A 53 -5.88 -12.42 -14.29
N ALA A 54 -5.71 -12.05 -15.55
CA ALA A 54 -4.47 -12.27 -16.30
C ALA A 54 -3.28 -11.51 -15.70
N PHE A 55 -3.49 -10.29 -15.21
CA PHE A 55 -2.49 -9.52 -14.48
C PHE A 55 -2.11 -10.20 -13.16
N LEU A 56 -3.09 -10.56 -12.34
CA LEU A 56 -2.89 -11.24 -11.06
C LEU A 56 -2.21 -12.60 -11.23
N SER A 57 -2.48 -13.34 -12.31
CA SER A 57 -1.82 -14.63 -12.59
C SER A 57 -0.31 -14.51 -12.80
N GLN A 58 0.19 -13.32 -13.16
CA GLN A 58 1.61 -12.99 -13.32
C GLN A 58 2.19 -12.29 -12.09
N SER A 59 1.45 -12.26 -11.00
CA SER A 59 1.80 -11.52 -9.78
C SER A 59 2.21 -12.44 -8.64
N ALA A 60 2.98 -11.88 -7.70
CA ALA A 60 3.26 -12.46 -6.40
C ALA A 60 2.85 -11.52 -5.28
N PHE A 61 2.31 -12.07 -4.20
CA PHE A 61 1.99 -11.35 -2.96
C PHE A 61 3.00 -11.75 -1.89
N VAL A 62 3.70 -10.77 -1.36
CA VAL A 62 4.74 -10.95 -0.34
C VAL A 62 4.25 -10.33 0.96
N GLY A 63 4.35 -11.06 2.07
CA GLY A 63 3.92 -10.51 3.34
C GLY A 63 4.08 -11.41 4.56
N ASN A 64 3.56 -10.92 5.67
CA ASN A 64 3.60 -11.55 6.99
C ASN A 64 2.36 -12.42 7.28
N SER A 65 2.02 -12.64 8.57
CA SER A 65 0.85 -13.42 9.00
C SER A 65 -0.48 -12.88 8.44
N ILE A 66 -0.60 -11.58 8.23
CA ILE A 66 -1.79 -10.97 7.65
C ILE A 66 -1.93 -11.41 6.18
N SER A 67 -0.84 -11.44 5.43
CA SER A 67 -0.82 -11.96 4.05
C SER A 67 -0.95 -13.49 3.98
N VAL A 68 -0.54 -14.23 5.01
CA VAL A 68 -0.88 -15.66 5.14
C VAL A 68 -2.40 -15.83 5.23
N GLY A 69 -3.07 -14.99 6.03
CA GLY A 69 -4.53 -14.98 6.09
C GLY A 69 -5.19 -14.64 4.75
N LEU A 70 -4.63 -13.70 3.97
CA LEU A 70 -5.09 -13.40 2.62
C LEU A 70 -4.95 -14.61 1.68
N SER A 71 -3.85 -15.36 1.79
CA SER A 71 -3.64 -16.61 1.06
C SER A 71 -4.71 -17.65 1.38
N LEU A 72 -5.01 -17.81 2.68
CA LEU A 72 -6.07 -18.72 3.13
C LEU A 72 -7.46 -18.25 2.67
N TYR A 73 -7.71 -16.94 2.71
CA TYR A 73 -8.95 -16.37 2.18
C TYR A 73 -9.10 -16.68 0.69
N ASN A 74 -8.07 -16.42 -0.11
CA ASN A 74 -8.07 -16.71 -1.54
C ASN A 74 -8.35 -18.20 -1.82
N SER A 75 -7.63 -19.09 -1.14
CA SER A 75 -7.79 -20.55 -1.30
C SER A 75 -9.18 -21.05 -0.92
N ARG A 76 -9.78 -20.51 0.15
CA ARG A 76 -11.15 -20.88 0.58
C ARG A 76 -12.25 -20.41 -0.39
N HIS A 77 -11.93 -19.50 -1.29
CA HIS A 77 -12.80 -18.99 -2.35
C HIS A 77 -12.34 -19.48 -3.73
N ASP A 78 -11.81 -20.70 -3.82
CA ASP A 78 -11.42 -21.38 -5.06
C ASP A 78 -10.39 -20.58 -5.91
N ASN A 79 -9.57 -19.76 -5.25
CA ASN A 79 -8.64 -18.82 -5.86
C ASN A 79 -9.27 -17.76 -6.80
N VAL A 80 -10.57 -17.52 -6.69
CA VAL A 80 -11.26 -16.49 -7.49
C VAL A 80 -10.78 -15.07 -7.12
N PRO A 81 -10.62 -14.71 -5.82
CA PRO A 81 -10.29 -13.34 -5.44
C PRO A 81 -9.02 -12.78 -6.05
N LEU A 82 -7.93 -13.55 -6.02
CA LEU A 82 -6.61 -13.15 -6.51
C LEU A 82 -6.09 -14.04 -7.65
N GLY A 83 -6.94 -14.89 -8.19
CA GLY A 83 -6.56 -15.83 -9.24
C GLY A 83 -5.43 -16.75 -8.80
N ASN A 84 -4.56 -17.10 -9.75
CA ASN A 84 -3.38 -17.94 -9.53
C ASN A 84 -2.14 -17.14 -9.10
N ALA A 85 -2.31 -15.98 -8.46
CA ALA A 85 -1.20 -15.21 -7.91
C ALA A 85 -0.35 -16.05 -6.95
N LYS A 86 0.96 -15.86 -6.96
CA LYS A 86 1.89 -16.59 -6.09
C LYS A 86 1.90 -15.96 -4.70
N MET A 87 1.61 -16.77 -3.67
CA MET A 87 1.59 -16.31 -2.30
C MET A 87 2.92 -16.59 -1.61
N LEU A 88 3.73 -15.57 -1.42
CA LEU A 88 5.07 -15.60 -0.81
C LEU A 88 4.99 -15.00 0.60
N ALA A 89 4.16 -15.59 1.44
CA ALA A 89 3.87 -15.09 2.78
C ALA A 89 4.33 -16.08 3.87
N LYS A 90 4.72 -15.52 5.03
CA LYS A 90 5.12 -16.32 6.20
C LYS A 90 4.80 -15.57 7.49
N GLU A 91 4.32 -16.30 8.49
CA GLU A 91 4.10 -15.73 9.82
C GLU A 91 5.41 -15.15 10.36
N SER A 92 5.31 -14.04 11.08
CA SER A 92 6.43 -13.28 11.66
C SER A 92 7.48 -12.80 10.65
N TYR A 93 7.17 -12.82 9.35
CA TYR A 93 8.05 -12.28 8.34
C TYR A 93 8.19 -10.78 8.47
N SER A 94 9.41 -10.27 8.33
CA SER A 94 9.77 -8.86 8.44
C SER A 94 10.95 -8.54 7.53
N PHE A 95 11.21 -7.27 7.25
CA PHE A 95 12.40 -6.85 6.51
C PHE A 95 13.69 -7.33 7.19
N VAL A 96 13.76 -7.18 8.53
CA VAL A 96 14.91 -7.62 9.33
C VAL A 96 15.13 -9.13 9.22
N ASN A 97 14.04 -9.91 9.19
CA ASN A 97 14.15 -11.36 9.06
C ASN A 97 14.57 -11.77 7.64
N ASP A 98 14.16 -11.04 6.61
CA ASP A 98 14.58 -11.32 5.23
C ASP A 98 16.08 -11.20 5.07
N PHE A 99 16.74 -10.25 5.73
CA PHE A 99 18.20 -10.07 5.64
C PHE A 99 19.03 -11.19 6.30
N LYS A 100 18.38 -12.12 7.02
CA LYS A 100 19.06 -13.24 7.71
C LYS A 100 19.01 -14.49 6.84
N SER A 101 20.16 -15.11 6.59
CA SER A 101 20.26 -16.32 5.76
C SER A 101 19.64 -17.57 6.41
N ASN A 102 19.62 -17.64 7.76
CA ASN A 102 19.15 -18.80 8.53
C ASN A 102 18.05 -18.37 9.50
N THR A 103 16.84 -18.14 8.99
CA THR A 103 15.67 -17.84 9.80
C THR A 103 14.48 -18.71 9.40
N PRO A 104 13.66 -19.17 10.35
CA PRO A 104 12.45 -19.95 10.03
C PRO A 104 11.32 -19.08 9.45
N TYR A 105 11.52 -17.77 9.40
CA TYR A 105 10.49 -16.80 9.03
C TYR A 105 10.51 -16.41 7.54
N LEU A 106 11.31 -17.06 6.71
CA LEU A 106 11.32 -16.81 5.27
C LEU A 106 10.15 -17.52 4.57
N PRO A 107 9.57 -16.89 3.53
CA PRO A 107 8.61 -17.56 2.68
C PRO A 107 9.23 -18.79 2.00
N LYS A 108 8.37 -19.72 1.61
CA LYS A 108 8.82 -20.95 0.92
C LYS A 108 8.31 -20.98 -0.52
N VAL A 109 9.19 -21.37 -1.43
CA VAL A 109 8.82 -21.74 -2.81
C VAL A 109 9.22 -23.19 -3.03
N ASP A 110 8.27 -24.03 -3.42
CA ASP A 110 8.45 -25.49 -3.55
C ASP A 110 9.04 -26.14 -2.27
N GLY A 111 8.57 -25.68 -1.12
CA GLY A 111 9.01 -26.17 0.20
C GLY A 111 10.35 -25.61 0.70
N VAL A 112 11.11 -24.87 -0.12
CA VAL A 112 12.42 -24.31 0.21
C VAL A 112 12.28 -22.89 0.73
N PRO A 113 12.73 -22.57 1.98
CA PRO A 113 12.78 -21.20 2.48
C PRO A 113 13.78 -20.36 1.68
N MET A 114 13.39 -19.15 1.29
CA MET A 114 14.28 -18.23 0.59
C MET A 114 13.90 -16.78 0.82
N ARG A 115 14.86 -15.89 0.63
CA ARG A 115 14.64 -14.45 0.72
C ARG A 115 13.68 -13.98 -0.38
N ALA A 116 12.96 -12.90 -0.13
CA ALA A 116 11.96 -12.41 -1.09
C ALA A 116 12.52 -12.20 -2.50
N LYS A 117 13.70 -11.60 -2.62
CA LYS A 117 14.35 -11.36 -3.91
C LYS A 117 14.50 -12.64 -4.76
N ASP A 118 14.85 -13.75 -4.10
CA ASP A 118 15.04 -15.04 -4.75
C ASP A 118 13.70 -15.76 -4.96
N ALA A 119 12.78 -15.65 -3.99
CA ALA A 119 11.44 -16.21 -4.08
C ALA A 119 10.64 -15.59 -5.25
N ILE A 120 10.71 -14.27 -5.40
CA ILE A 120 10.11 -13.54 -6.52
C ILE A 120 10.69 -14.00 -7.85
N LYS A 121 12.04 -14.05 -7.95
CA LYS A 121 12.72 -14.52 -9.15
C LYS A 121 12.31 -15.94 -9.52
N LYS A 122 12.29 -16.84 -8.53
CA LYS A 122 11.90 -18.25 -8.74
C LYS A 122 10.42 -18.39 -9.11
N SER A 123 9.54 -17.54 -8.59
CA SER A 123 8.12 -17.55 -8.93
C SER A 123 7.82 -17.15 -10.37
N GLY A 124 8.74 -16.43 -11.02
CA GLY A 124 8.55 -15.86 -12.36
C GLY A 124 7.57 -14.70 -12.41
N ALA A 125 7.25 -14.09 -11.25
CA ALA A 125 6.33 -12.97 -11.18
C ALA A 125 6.91 -11.72 -11.88
N ARG A 126 6.05 -11.00 -12.60
CA ARG A 126 6.35 -9.72 -13.23
C ARG A 126 5.90 -8.54 -12.37
N TYR A 127 4.93 -8.78 -11.52
CA TYR A 127 4.30 -7.82 -10.63
C TYR A 127 4.37 -8.33 -9.20
N VAL A 128 4.69 -7.48 -8.26
CA VAL A 128 4.81 -7.88 -6.85
C VAL A 128 4.03 -6.93 -5.97
N PHE A 129 3.13 -7.48 -5.18
CA PHE A 129 2.40 -6.79 -4.13
C PHE A 129 3.08 -7.08 -2.79
N ILE A 130 3.39 -6.05 -2.02
CA ILE A 130 4.12 -6.19 -0.76
C ILE A 130 3.35 -5.51 0.37
N CYS A 131 2.81 -6.34 1.28
CA CYS A 131 2.20 -5.89 2.53
C CYS A 131 3.08 -6.34 3.71
N MET A 132 4.01 -5.50 4.10
CA MET A 132 4.99 -5.78 5.17
C MET A 132 5.28 -4.52 5.99
N GLY A 133 5.85 -4.71 7.17
CA GLY A 133 6.25 -3.64 8.08
C GLY A 133 5.69 -3.81 9.49
N THR A 134 4.50 -4.40 9.63
CA THR A 134 3.85 -4.59 10.94
C THR A 134 4.78 -5.23 11.97
N ASN A 135 5.51 -6.28 11.60
CA ASN A 135 6.46 -6.96 12.49
C ASN A 135 7.76 -6.15 12.72
N ASP A 136 8.07 -5.21 11.84
CA ASP A 136 9.20 -4.30 11.99
C ASP A 136 8.88 -3.12 12.93
N LEU A 137 7.59 -2.89 13.25
CA LEU A 137 7.10 -1.82 14.11
C LEU A 137 6.84 -2.26 15.55
N VAL A 138 7.00 -3.56 15.86
CA VAL A 138 6.80 -4.10 17.22
C VAL A 138 7.89 -3.60 18.19
N GLY A 139 7.50 -3.34 19.43
CA GLY A 139 8.42 -2.93 20.48
C GLY A 139 8.95 -1.50 20.30
N ASN A 140 10.26 -1.31 20.50
CA ASN A 140 10.91 0.00 20.43
C ASN A 140 11.30 0.44 19.01
N SER A 141 11.05 -0.38 18.00
CA SER A 141 11.31 -0.01 16.61
C SER A 141 10.40 1.16 16.17
N GLY A 142 10.96 2.17 15.52
CA GLY A 142 10.25 3.31 14.96
C GLY A 142 9.94 3.12 13.48
N ALA A 143 9.00 3.90 12.99
CA ALA A 143 8.62 3.91 11.57
C ALA A 143 9.79 4.27 10.65
N GLU A 144 10.70 5.14 11.08
CA GLU A 144 11.89 5.52 10.32
C GLU A 144 12.81 4.31 10.08
N ASN A 145 13.13 3.53 11.13
CA ASN A 145 13.96 2.33 10.98
C ASN A 145 13.30 1.28 10.07
N ALA A 146 11.99 1.08 10.23
CA ALA A 146 11.23 0.17 9.36
C ALA A 146 11.27 0.65 7.89
N THR A 147 11.18 1.97 7.66
CA THR A 147 11.26 2.57 6.32
C THR A 147 12.66 2.41 5.71
N ASN A 148 13.73 2.57 6.50
CA ASN A 148 15.09 2.36 6.02
C ASN A 148 15.34 0.88 5.64
N ASN A 149 14.81 -0.04 6.43
CA ASN A 149 14.84 -1.48 6.10
C ASN A 149 14.03 -1.78 4.83
N LEU A 150 12.86 -1.17 4.67
CA LEU A 150 12.06 -1.28 3.44
C LEU A 150 12.87 -0.83 2.22
N LYS A 151 13.48 0.35 2.25
CA LYS A 151 14.27 0.88 1.12
C LYS A 151 15.36 -0.11 0.70
N LYS A 152 16.11 -0.65 1.67
CA LYS A 152 17.12 -1.68 1.41
C LYS A 152 16.51 -2.96 0.83
N TYR A 153 15.39 -3.41 1.38
CA TYR A 153 14.68 -4.59 0.92
C TYR A 153 14.22 -4.46 -0.55
N ILE A 154 13.65 -3.31 -0.90
CA ILE A 154 13.22 -3.01 -2.27
C ILE A 154 14.41 -2.92 -3.22
N ALA A 155 15.52 -2.29 -2.79
CA ALA A 155 16.74 -2.22 -3.58
C ALA A 155 17.26 -3.63 -3.95
N GLU A 156 17.32 -4.55 -2.98
CA GLU A 156 17.74 -5.92 -3.24
C GLU A 156 16.77 -6.71 -4.16
N ILE A 157 15.45 -6.44 -4.04
CA ILE A 157 14.45 -7.06 -4.93
C ILE A 157 14.63 -6.56 -6.37
N THR A 158 14.76 -5.25 -6.57
CA THR A 158 14.90 -4.66 -7.91
C THR A 158 16.22 -5.04 -8.58
N GLU A 159 17.30 -5.14 -7.82
CA GLU A 159 18.59 -5.65 -8.31
C GLU A 159 18.49 -7.09 -8.80
N ALA A 160 17.87 -7.98 -8.02
CA ALA A 160 17.74 -9.39 -8.35
C ALA A 160 16.69 -9.66 -9.46
N ASN A 161 15.76 -8.73 -9.67
CA ASN A 161 14.63 -8.86 -10.59
C ASN A 161 14.50 -7.61 -11.48
N PRO A 162 15.41 -7.38 -12.44
CA PRO A 162 15.36 -6.19 -13.30
C PRO A 162 14.03 -6.09 -14.06
N GLY A 163 13.42 -4.91 -14.05
CA GLY A 163 12.14 -4.65 -14.72
C GLY A 163 10.90 -5.09 -13.93
N ILE A 164 11.05 -5.53 -12.69
CA ILE A 164 9.91 -5.82 -11.80
C ILE A 164 9.09 -4.56 -11.53
N THR A 165 7.78 -4.67 -11.53
CA THR A 165 6.88 -3.62 -11.04
C THR A 165 6.41 -3.97 -9.64
N ILE A 166 6.52 -3.04 -8.70
CA ILE A 166 6.23 -3.25 -7.29
C ILE A 166 5.03 -2.41 -6.87
N PHE A 167 4.06 -3.05 -6.21
CA PHE A 167 2.94 -2.42 -5.55
C PHE A 167 3.13 -2.57 -4.04
N MET A 168 3.47 -1.47 -3.39
CA MET A 168 3.55 -1.39 -1.94
C MET A 168 2.15 -1.18 -1.39
N GLU A 169 1.64 -2.16 -0.68
CA GLU A 169 0.38 -2.04 0.03
C GLU A 169 0.62 -1.43 1.41
N SER A 170 -0.26 -0.52 1.86
CA SER A 170 -0.17 0.00 3.23
C SER A 170 -0.24 -1.14 4.25
N CYS A 171 0.49 -1.04 5.36
CA CYS A 171 0.21 -1.87 6.51
C CYS A 171 -1.22 -1.63 6.99
N THR A 172 -1.94 -2.71 7.27
CA THR A 172 -3.29 -2.64 7.83
C THR A 172 -3.27 -1.98 9.20
N PRO A 173 -4.29 -1.22 9.57
CA PRO A 173 -4.36 -0.62 10.90
C PRO A 173 -4.49 -1.70 12.00
N SER A 174 -4.22 -1.33 13.23
CA SER A 174 -4.38 -2.20 14.40
C SER A 174 -5.42 -1.64 15.37
N ARG A 175 -5.97 -2.51 16.24
CA ARG A 175 -6.83 -2.10 17.37
C ARG A 175 -5.97 -1.53 18.51
N PRO A 176 -6.55 -0.73 19.42
CA PRO A 176 -5.85 -0.24 20.61
C PRO A 176 -5.31 -1.37 21.53
N THR A 177 -5.88 -2.57 21.44
CA THR A 177 -5.46 -3.77 22.18
C THR A 177 -4.23 -4.45 21.59
N SER A 178 -3.80 -4.04 20.40
CA SER A 178 -2.64 -4.61 19.70
C SER A 178 -1.32 -4.21 20.39
N ASN A 179 -0.33 -5.10 20.32
CA ASN A 179 1.05 -4.80 20.69
C ASN A 179 1.79 -3.97 19.62
N VAL A 180 1.18 -3.80 18.45
CA VAL A 180 1.66 -2.89 17.38
C VAL A 180 0.95 -1.57 17.54
N ILE A 181 1.69 -0.50 17.81
CA ILE A 181 1.14 0.83 18.05
C ILE A 181 0.65 1.43 16.72
N ASN A 182 -0.65 1.72 16.63
CA ASN A 182 -1.28 2.18 15.39
C ASN A 182 -0.67 3.48 14.85
N SER A 183 -0.26 4.42 15.70
CA SER A 183 0.40 5.65 15.24
C SER A 183 1.71 5.38 14.49
N LYS A 184 2.46 4.33 14.86
CA LYS A 184 3.65 3.91 14.11
C LYS A 184 3.28 3.33 12.74
N ILE A 185 2.15 2.62 12.64
CA ILE A 185 1.64 2.11 11.37
C ILE A 185 1.29 3.29 10.44
N LEU A 186 0.58 4.29 10.95
CA LEU A 186 0.19 5.47 10.18
C LEU A 186 1.41 6.25 9.69
N GLU A 187 2.40 6.47 10.57
CA GLU A 187 3.68 7.11 10.21
C GLU A 187 4.43 6.30 9.14
N PHE A 188 4.54 4.98 9.32
CA PHE A 188 5.18 4.11 8.36
C PHE A 188 4.47 4.13 7.00
N ASN A 189 3.15 4.04 6.96
CA ASN A 189 2.36 4.11 5.73
C ASN A 189 2.57 5.45 5.00
N SER A 190 2.65 6.57 5.73
CA SER A 190 2.98 7.88 5.17
C SER A 190 4.38 7.89 4.54
N ASN A 191 5.37 7.30 5.21
CA ASN A 191 6.74 7.20 4.71
C ASN A 191 6.83 6.30 3.46
N VAL A 192 6.11 5.16 3.46
CA VAL A 192 6.02 4.25 2.32
C VAL A 192 5.39 4.93 1.12
N LYS A 193 4.26 5.65 1.34
CA LYS A 193 3.63 6.42 0.27
C LYS A 193 4.59 7.42 -0.34
N HIS A 194 5.26 8.21 0.50
CA HIS A 194 6.25 9.18 0.02
C HIS A 194 7.39 8.53 -0.77
N PHE A 195 7.89 7.37 -0.30
CA PHE A 195 8.91 6.60 -1.01
C PHE A 195 8.40 6.16 -2.40
N CYS A 196 7.17 5.66 -2.51
CA CYS A 196 6.57 5.27 -3.78
C CYS A 196 6.42 6.47 -4.73
N ASP A 197 5.95 7.62 -4.22
CA ASP A 197 5.71 8.83 -5.03
C ASP A 197 6.99 9.34 -5.74
N VAL A 198 8.18 8.99 -5.24
CA VAL A 198 9.47 9.42 -5.82
C VAL A 198 10.26 8.29 -6.49
N SER A 199 9.73 7.07 -6.48
CA SER A 199 10.43 5.87 -6.98
C SER A 199 9.80 5.37 -8.28
N PRO A 200 10.55 5.18 -9.36
CA PRO A 200 10.01 4.67 -10.61
C PRO A 200 9.61 3.18 -10.46
N ASN A 201 8.52 2.79 -11.12
CA ASN A 201 7.98 1.42 -11.13
C ASN A 201 7.60 0.88 -9.74
N ILE A 202 7.43 1.75 -8.74
CA ILE A 202 6.96 1.41 -7.41
C ILE A 202 5.70 2.23 -7.13
N TYR A 203 4.60 1.56 -6.86
CA TYR A 203 3.28 2.16 -6.71
C TYR A 203 2.75 1.91 -5.31
N TYR A 204 1.94 2.83 -4.78
CA TYR A 204 1.33 2.68 -3.46
C TYR A 204 -0.14 2.32 -3.59
N ILE A 205 -0.59 1.32 -2.85
CA ILE A 205 -1.99 0.94 -2.73
C ILE A 205 -2.44 1.13 -1.28
N ASP A 206 -3.39 2.01 -1.07
CA ASP A 206 -3.97 2.24 0.26
C ASP A 206 -5.07 1.21 0.56
N ILE A 207 -4.67 0.10 1.15
CA ILE A 207 -5.61 -0.92 1.67
C ILE A 207 -6.06 -0.62 3.10
N ALA A 208 -5.38 0.30 3.81
CA ALA A 208 -5.66 0.61 5.21
C ALA A 208 -6.88 1.51 5.39
N SER A 209 -7.03 2.56 4.58
CA SER A 209 -8.12 3.53 4.73
C SER A 209 -9.51 2.89 4.68
N PRO A 210 -9.82 1.96 3.77
CA PRO A 210 -11.13 1.28 3.77
C PRO A 210 -11.38 0.39 5.00
N MET A 211 -10.33 0.07 5.77
CA MET A 211 -10.41 -0.78 6.98
C MET A 211 -10.39 0.03 8.27
N SER A 212 -10.25 1.36 8.18
CA SER A 212 -10.06 2.24 9.34
C SER A 212 -11.38 2.85 9.83
N ASP A 213 -11.49 2.99 11.14
CA ASP A 213 -12.47 3.88 11.76
C ASP A 213 -12.04 5.35 11.65
N PRO A 214 -12.87 6.33 12.05
CA PRO A 214 -12.53 7.75 11.97
C PRO A 214 -11.27 8.15 12.75
N GLU A 215 -10.88 7.38 13.77
CA GLU A 215 -9.69 7.56 14.58
C GLU A 215 -8.46 6.88 13.95
N GLY A 216 -8.64 6.17 12.84
CA GLY A 216 -7.58 5.46 12.10
C GLY A 216 -7.24 4.08 12.65
N TYR A 217 -8.01 3.54 13.59
CA TYR A 217 -7.85 2.16 14.06
C TYR A 217 -8.58 1.16 13.14
N LEU A 218 -8.14 -0.08 13.17
CA LEU A 218 -8.86 -1.16 12.47
C LEU A 218 -10.32 -1.22 12.97
N LEU A 219 -11.27 -1.25 12.06
CA LEU A 219 -12.68 -1.45 12.37
C LEU A 219 -12.85 -2.70 13.25
N ALA A 220 -13.70 -2.63 14.30
CA ALA A 220 -13.86 -3.72 15.26
C ALA A 220 -14.26 -5.03 14.59
N ASP A 221 -15.20 -5.00 13.65
CA ASP A 221 -15.69 -6.16 12.93
C ASP A 221 -14.68 -6.70 11.89
N PHE A 222 -13.63 -5.95 11.62
CA PHE A 222 -12.55 -6.36 10.72
C PHE A 222 -11.41 -7.07 11.46
N ALA A 223 -11.34 -6.96 12.80
CA ALA A 223 -10.36 -7.64 13.62
C ALA A 223 -10.86 -9.02 14.08
N SER A 224 -10.30 -10.10 13.52
CA SER A 224 -10.69 -11.47 13.88
C SER A 224 -10.23 -11.89 15.27
N ASP A 225 -9.14 -11.29 15.76
CA ASP A 225 -8.53 -11.57 17.07
C ASP A 225 -8.70 -10.40 18.06
N GLY A 226 -9.48 -9.39 17.66
CA GLY A 226 -9.61 -8.16 18.43
C GLY A 226 -8.34 -7.29 18.47
N SER A 227 -7.32 -7.59 17.65
CA SER A 227 -6.01 -6.92 17.64
C SER A 227 -5.61 -6.43 16.24
N CYS A 228 -4.98 -7.28 15.44
CA CYS A 228 -4.46 -6.87 14.12
C CYS A 228 -4.68 -7.91 13.01
N HIS A 229 -5.11 -9.13 13.33
CA HIS A 229 -5.44 -10.10 12.30
C HIS A 229 -6.85 -9.86 11.75
N LEU A 230 -6.99 -10.11 10.45
CA LEU A 230 -8.16 -9.67 9.72
C LEU A 230 -9.27 -10.73 9.68
N SER A 231 -10.51 -10.27 9.69
CA SER A 231 -11.69 -11.08 9.38
C SER A 231 -11.86 -11.32 7.89
N ASN A 232 -12.75 -12.26 7.49
CA ASN A 232 -13.07 -12.49 6.09
C ASN A 232 -13.61 -11.23 5.39
N THR A 233 -14.36 -10.40 6.09
CA THR A 233 -14.89 -9.13 5.56
C THR A 233 -13.74 -8.15 5.26
N ALA A 234 -12.74 -8.08 6.12
CA ALA A 234 -11.56 -7.26 5.89
C ALA A 234 -10.74 -7.76 4.70
N TYR A 235 -10.57 -9.08 4.54
CA TYR A 235 -9.91 -9.64 3.36
C TYR A 235 -10.70 -9.38 2.07
N ALA A 236 -12.04 -9.41 2.12
CA ALA A 236 -12.86 -9.03 0.98
C ALA A 236 -12.62 -7.57 0.57
N SER A 237 -12.57 -6.65 1.54
CA SER A 237 -12.25 -5.23 1.31
C SER A 237 -10.86 -5.04 0.72
N TRP A 238 -9.86 -5.79 1.20
CA TRP A 238 -8.50 -5.77 0.64
C TRP A 238 -8.50 -6.18 -0.83
N VAL A 239 -9.10 -7.34 -1.15
CA VAL A 239 -9.18 -7.84 -2.52
C VAL A 239 -9.87 -6.84 -3.44
N GLU A 240 -10.99 -6.25 -3.00
CA GLU A 240 -11.73 -5.23 -3.77
C GLU A 240 -10.84 -4.03 -4.09
N THR A 241 -10.11 -3.52 -3.08
CA THR A 241 -9.19 -2.39 -3.24
C THR A 241 -8.09 -2.70 -4.24
N VAL A 242 -7.44 -3.86 -4.13
CA VAL A 242 -6.37 -4.29 -5.05
C VAL A 242 -6.90 -4.45 -6.47
N ARG A 243 -8.02 -5.15 -6.66
CA ARG A 243 -8.58 -5.38 -7.99
C ARG A 243 -9.02 -4.07 -8.65
N SER A 244 -9.62 -3.15 -7.90
CA SER A 244 -9.98 -1.82 -8.40
C SER A 244 -8.75 -1.05 -8.83
N TYR A 245 -7.73 -0.98 -7.98
CA TYR A 245 -6.49 -0.31 -8.30
C TYR A 245 -5.82 -0.87 -9.56
N ILE A 246 -5.79 -2.21 -9.70
CA ILE A 246 -5.18 -2.85 -10.88
C ILE A 246 -6.01 -2.60 -12.13
N SER A 247 -7.33 -2.55 -12.05
CA SER A 247 -8.17 -2.17 -13.18
C SER A 247 -7.79 -0.77 -13.71
N ASP A 248 -7.71 0.22 -12.80
CA ASP A 248 -7.32 1.59 -13.14
C ASP A 248 -5.88 1.66 -13.67
N PHE A 249 -4.96 0.90 -13.05
CA PHE A 249 -3.57 0.83 -13.48
C PHE A 249 -3.42 0.27 -14.91
N ILE A 250 -4.19 -0.77 -15.26
CA ILE A 250 -4.21 -1.37 -16.59
C ILE A 250 -4.74 -0.34 -17.62
N ASP A 251 -5.82 0.35 -17.30
CA ASP A 251 -6.45 1.33 -18.19
C ASP A 251 -5.51 2.53 -18.44
N ILE A 252 -4.90 3.07 -17.39
CA ILE A 252 -3.97 4.21 -17.49
C ILE A 252 -2.73 3.86 -18.32
N ASN A 253 -2.21 2.64 -18.19
CA ASN A 253 -1.00 2.22 -18.88
C ASN A 253 -1.27 1.54 -20.24
N GLY A 254 -2.52 1.44 -20.67
CA GLY A 254 -2.90 0.84 -21.96
C GLY A 254 -2.54 -0.64 -22.07
N LEU A 255 -2.51 -1.38 -20.95
CA LEU A 255 -2.13 -2.79 -20.90
C LEU A 255 -3.30 -3.67 -21.34
N THR A 256 -3.51 -3.82 -22.64
CA THR A 256 -4.65 -4.57 -23.20
C THR A 256 -4.38 -6.04 -23.43
N SER A 257 -3.12 -6.49 -23.37
CA SER A 257 -2.74 -7.91 -23.52
C SER A 257 -1.51 -8.25 -22.71
N PHE A 258 -1.55 -9.38 -21.99
CA PHE A 258 -0.44 -9.92 -21.21
C PHE A 258 0.19 -11.11 -21.92
N SER A 259 0.65 -10.93 -23.16
CA SER A 259 1.39 -11.96 -23.87
C SER A 259 2.80 -12.13 -23.25
N ARG A 260 3.24 -13.37 -23.19
CA ARG A 260 4.46 -13.85 -22.50
C ARG A 260 5.77 -13.53 -23.23
N SER A 261 5.86 -12.46 -24.00
CA SER A 261 7.10 -12.08 -24.72
C SER A 261 7.92 -11.12 -23.86
N PRO A 262 9.20 -11.41 -23.61
CA PRO A 262 10.07 -10.47 -22.95
C PRO A 262 10.48 -9.39 -23.96
N GLU A 263 9.73 -8.31 -24.06
CA GLU A 263 10.27 -7.12 -24.69
C GLU A 263 11.34 -6.54 -23.75
N LYS A 264 12.49 -6.19 -24.35
CA LYS A 264 13.57 -5.47 -23.70
C LYS A 264 13.04 -4.18 -23.10
N GLN A 265 12.72 -4.22 -21.80
CA GLN A 265 12.50 -2.99 -21.06
C GLN A 265 13.81 -2.23 -21.00
N THR A 266 13.78 -0.98 -21.44
CA THR A 266 14.85 -0.03 -21.21
C THR A 266 15.17 0.00 -19.73
N SER A 267 16.45 -0.19 -19.40
CA SER A 267 16.96 -0.15 -18.05
C SER A 267 16.46 1.09 -17.32
N GLY A 268 15.66 0.91 -16.28
CA GLY A 268 15.34 1.97 -15.33
C GLY A 268 16.64 2.55 -14.72
N PRO A 269 16.58 3.70 -14.06
CA PRO A 269 17.74 4.32 -13.44
C PRO A 269 18.45 3.31 -12.53
N LYS A 270 19.79 3.28 -12.59
CA LYS A 270 20.58 2.38 -11.77
C LYS A 270 20.29 2.62 -10.29
N ILE A 271 20.29 1.55 -9.49
CA ILE A 271 20.02 1.58 -8.05
C ILE A 271 20.86 2.66 -7.35
N ASP A 272 22.12 2.81 -7.77
CA ASP A 272 23.03 3.83 -7.26
C ASP A 272 22.47 5.26 -7.46
N GLU A 273 21.81 5.53 -8.59
CA GLU A 273 21.15 6.83 -8.84
C GLU A 273 19.91 7.04 -7.96
N LEU A 274 19.21 5.94 -7.64
CA LEU A 274 18.05 6.00 -6.74
C LEU A 274 18.48 6.23 -5.28
N VAL A 275 19.51 5.52 -4.84
CA VAL A 275 20.11 5.68 -3.51
C VAL A 275 20.65 7.08 -3.36
N GLN A 276 21.40 7.58 -4.35
CA GLN A 276 21.96 8.92 -4.33
C GLN A 276 20.88 10.02 -4.26
N LYS A 277 19.78 9.88 -5.02
CA LYS A 277 18.64 10.82 -4.93
C LYS A 277 17.96 10.80 -3.57
N ILE A 278 17.85 9.63 -2.95
CA ILE A 278 17.29 9.49 -1.61
C ILE A 278 18.18 10.17 -0.58
N GLU A 279 19.50 9.96 -0.64
CA GLU A 279 20.48 10.61 0.24
C GLU A 279 20.48 12.14 0.07
N GLU A 280 20.43 12.64 -1.16
CA GLU A 280 20.31 14.08 -1.44
C GLU A 280 19.03 14.69 -0.87
N MET A 281 17.91 13.98 -0.94
CA MET A 281 16.64 14.43 -0.37
C MET A 281 16.67 14.43 1.16
N GLU A 282 17.29 13.44 1.79
CA GLU A 282 17.46 13.37 3.24
C GLU A 282 18.38 14.51 3.75
N GLN A 283 19.47 14.80 3.03
CA GLN A 283 20.33 15.95 3.33
C GLN A 283 19.57 17.29 3.21
N LYS A 284 18.79 17.48 2.15
CA LYS A 284 17.93 18.68 2.00
C LYS A 284 16.92 18.80 3.14
N LYS A 285 16.33 17.70 3.58
CA LYS A 285 15.38 17.66 4.71
C LYS A 285 16.07 18.02 6.03
N GLN A 286 17.31 17.57 6.25
CA GLN A 286 18.09 17.95 7.42
C GLN A 286 18.46 19.43 7.41
N ILE A 287 18.85 19.98 6.28
CA ILE A 287 19.16 21.41 6.12
C ILE A 287 17.91 22.26 6.42
N LEU A 288 16.73 21.88 5.89
CA LEU A 288 15.48 22.57 6.16
C LEU A 288 15.10 22.51 7.64
N ARG A 289 15.31 21.38 8.30
CA ARG A 289 15.07 21.25 9.76
C ARG A 289 16.02 22.12 10.57
N SER A 290 17.28 22.23 10.18
CA SER A 290 18.27 23.10 10.86
C SER A 290 17.96 24.58 10.70
N LEU A 291 17.39 24.99 9.56
CA LEU A 291 16.97 26.37 9.31
C LEU A 291 15.71 26.76 10.10
N HIS A 292 14.78 25.81 10.34
CA HIS A 292 13.58 26.06 11.17
C HIS A 292 13.82 26.01 12.69
N LEU A 293 14.99 25.54 13.14
CA LEU A 293 15.38 25.53 14.54
C LEU A 293 16.24 26.75 14.92
N SER A 294 16.50 27.66 13.98
CA SER A 294 17.28 28.89 14.16
C SER A 294 16.44 30.16 14.17
N GLU A 295 15.12 30.05 14.17
CA GLU A 295 14.14 31.10 14.48
C GLU A 295 13.49 30.84 15.86
#